data_c05f2f721d031ff4cfe7776c16e80086
#
_entry.id   c05f2f721d031ff4cfe7776c16e80086
#
_cell.length_a   1.000
_cell.length_b   1.000
_cell.length_c   1.000
_cell.angle_alpha   90.00
_cell.angle_beta   90.00
_cell.angle_gamma   90.00
#
_symmetry.space_group_name_H-M   'P 1'
#
loop_
_entity.id
_entity.type
_entity.pdbx_description
1 polymer ?
#
loop_
_entity_poly.entity_id
_entity_poly.type
_entity_poly.pdbx_seq_one_letter_code
_entity_poly.pdbx_strand_id
1 'polypeptide(L)'
;MAIKFAGDFEVKRSPEEVHDFLIDPNKFAALLPDFQGLSVQDATHFTVKVNVGISYIKGVAEVKMELAQAERPKGAQYKGQGSVAGGNVALTAGFDLSALDGAAGTKVAWQGEAQIFGRLTSMAGGLLEPLGKKQVQKLIDGLQAALR
;
A
#
# COMPACT_ATOMS: atom_id res chain seq x y z
N MET A 1 -6.83 -16.63 5.06
CA MET A 1 -6.81 -16.43 3.60
C MET A 1 -5.71 -15.43 3.24
N ALA A 2 -4.88 -15.77 2.29
CA ALA A 2 -3.79 -14.91 1.86
C ALA A 2 -4.04 -14.42 0.43
N ILE A 3 -3.86 -13.11 0.20
CA ILE A 3 -3.97 -12.51 -1.13
C ILE A 3 -2.62 -11.87 -1.45
N LYS A 4 -2.05 -12.24 -2.60
CA LYS A 4 -0.73 -11.76 -3.02
C LYS A 4 -0.87 -10.87 -4.25
N PHE A 5 -0.10 -9.79 -4.24
CA PHE A 5 -0.04 -8.83 -5.35
C PHE A 5 1.41 -8.57 -5.72
N ALA A 6 1.66 -8.40 -7.00
CA ALA A 6 2.98 -8.00 -7.48
C ALA A 6 2.85 -7.33 -8.85
N GLY A 7 3.80 -6.49 -9.17
CA GLY A 7 3.83 -5.82 -10.46
C GLY A 7 5.00 -4.86 -10.54
N ASP A 8 5.02 -4.09 -11.61
CA ASP A 8 5.97 -3.01 -11.77
C ASP A 8 5.36 -1.85 -12.54
N PHE A 9 5.97 -0.69 -12.40
CA PHE A 9 5.63 0.49 -13.20
C PHE A 9 6.85 1.39 -13.31
N GLU A 10 6.78 2.36 -14.23
CA GLU A 10 7.88 3.28 -14.48
C GLU A 10 7.42 4.72 -14.25
N VAL A 11 8.31 5.54 -13.72
CA VAL A 11 8.07 6.97 -13.50
C VAL A 11 9.29 7.77 -13.96
N LYS A 12 9.10 9.08 -14.19
CA LYS A 12 10.14 9.97 -14.72
C LYS A 12 11.00 10.65 -13.65
N ARG A 13 10.86 10.26 -12.39
CA ARG A 13 11.64 10.79 -11.28
C ARG A 13 12.83 9.91 -10.98
N SER A 14 13.88 10.47 -10.36
CA SER A 14 15.05 9.70 -9.97
C SER A 14 14.71 8.67 -8.88
N PRO A 15 15.52 7.59 -8.73
CA PRO A 15 15.31 6.64 -7.65
C PRO A 15 15.31 7.30 -6.26
N GLU A 16 16.13 8.31 -6.04
CA GLU A 16 16.17 9.04 -4.75
C GLU A 16 14.86 9.76 -4.49
N GLU A 17 14.31 10.45 -5.48
CA GLU A 17 13.02 11.15 -5.35
C GLU A 17 11.87 10.17 -5.13
N VAL A 18 11.86 9.05 -5.85
CA VAL A 18 10.83 8.03 -5.72
C VAL A 18 10.90 7.39 -4.32
N HIS A 19 12.08 7.07 -3.87
CA HIS A 19 12.29 6.49 -2.54
C HIS A 19 11.78 7.43 -1.44
N ASP A 20 12.19 8.68 -1.51
CA ASP A 20 11.78 9.69 -0.51
C ASP A 20 10.27 9.89 -0.49
N PHE A 21 9.60 9.77 -1.64
CA PHE A 21 8.14 9.84 -1.72
C PHE A 21 7.48 8.60 -1.08
N LEU A 22 7.99 7.42 -1.38
CA LEU A 22 7.36 6.16 -0.96
C LEU A 22 7.62 5.80 0.50
N ILE A 23 8.56 6.43 1.17
CA ILE A 23 8.78 6.23 2.60
C ILE A 23 8.17 7.32 3.48
N ASP A 24 7.55 8.33 2.88
CA ASP A 24 6.92 9.42 3.62
C ASP A 24 5.40 9.32 3.53
N PRO A 25 4.72 8.85 4.60
CA PRO A 25 3.27 8.70 4.57
C PRO A 25 2.53 10.03 4.36
N ASN A 26 3.12 11.16 4.74
CA ASN A 26 2.53 12.46 4.45
C ASN A 26 2.43 12.74 2.94
N LYS A 27 3.24 12.09 2.13
CA LYS A 27 3.23 12.25 0.68
C LYS A 27 2.32 11.26 -0.04
N PHE A 28 2.32 9.98 0.39
CA PHE A 28 1.60 8.95 -0.37
C PHE A 28 0.26 8.52 0.23
N ALA A 29 0.02 8.72 1.53
CA ALA A 29 -1.18 8.16 2.17
C ALA A 29 -2.49 8.69 1.57
N ALA A 30 -2.54 9.95 1.17
CA ALA A 30 -3.72 10.53 0.55
C ALA A 30 -4.06 9.92 -0.83
N LEU A 31 -3.13 9.19 -1.43
CA LEU A 31 -3.35 8.49 -2.70
C LEU A 31 -4.02 7.13 -2.51
N LEU A 32 -4.11 6.65 -1.27
CA LEU A 32 -4.81 5.41 -0.97
C LEU A 32 -6.30 5.56 -1.30
N PRO A 33 -6.90 4.56 -1.97
CA PRO A 33 -8.33 4.61 -2.26
C PRO A 33 -9.15 4.69 -0.96
N ASP A 34 -10.19 5.52 -0.99
CA ASP A 34 -11.10 5.71 0.14
C ASP A 34 -10.40 6.18 1.43
N PHE A 35 -9.32 6.93 1.26
CA PHE A 35 -8.53 7.48 2.36
C PHE A 35 -9.37 8.40 3.25
N GLN A 36 -9.29 8.20 4.56
CA GLN A 36 -10.02 8.99 5.55
C GLN A 36 -9.10 9.80 6.48
N GLY A 37 -7.92 9.30 6.77
CA GLY A 37 -7.03 10.03 7.66
C GLY A 37 -5.70 9.33 7.89
N LEU A 38 -4.74 10.13 8.34
CA LEU A 38 -3.37 9.70 8.63
C LEU A 38 -2.97 10.24 9.99
N SER A 39 -2.35 9.38 10.80
CA SER A 39 -1.72 9.77 12.06
C SER A 39 -0.30 9.22 12.08
N VAL A 40 0.70 10.10 12.08
CA VAL A 40 2.12 9.71 12.10
C VAL A 40 2.60 9.74 13.54
N GLN A 41 3.06 8.59 14.05
CA GLN A 41 3.58 8.46 15.41
C GLN A 41 5.06 8.80 15.46
N ASP A 42 5.84 8.30 14.50
CA ASP A 42 7.27 8.59 14.39
C ASP A 42 7.74 8.33 12.95
N ALA A 43 9.05 8.36 12.71
CA ALA A 43 9.63 8.19 11.37
C ALA A 43 9.32 6.82 10.73
N THR A 44 8.97 5.81 11.53
CA THR A 44 8.74 4.45 11.04
C THR A 44 7.35 3.91 11.36
N HIS A 45 6.53 4.64 12.11
CA HIS A 45 5.20 4.18 12.53
C HIS A 45 4.13 5.20 12.20
N PHE A 46 3.07 4.74 11.56
CA PHE A 46 1.91 5.56 11.26
C PHE A 46 0.65 4.72 11.20
N THR A 47 -0.49 5.38 11.32
CA THR A 47 -1.80 4.75 11.24
C THR A 47 -2.59 5.40 10.11
N VAL A 48 -3.19 4.58 9.26
CA VAL A 48 -4.03 5.03 8.15
C VAL A 48 -5.45 4.56 8.38
N LYS A 49 -6.41 5.42 8.08
CA LYS A 49 -7.83 5.07 8.10
C LYS A 49 -8.39 5.14 6.68
N VAL A 50 -9.07 4.09 6.26
CA VAL A 50 -9.72 4.02 4.96
C VAL A 50 -11.15 3.50 5.12
N ASN A 51 -12.06 3.97 4.27
CA ASN A 51 -13.41 3.46 4.24
C ASN A 51 -13.46 2.09 3.57
N VAL A 52 -14.25 1.19 4.15
CA VAL A 52 -14.50 -0.13 3.57
C VAL A 52 -16.00 -0.26 3.32
N GLY A 53 -16.35 -0.68 2.09
CA GLY A 53 -17.72 -1.00 1.73
C GLY A 53 -17.71 -2.21 0.80
N ILE A 54 -17.86 -3.42 1.36
CA ILE A 54 -17.85 -4.67 0.61
C ILE A 54 -19.10 -5.46 1.03
N SER A 55 -20.07 -5.56 0.15
CA SER A 55 -21.32 -6.26 0.45
C SER A 55 -21.98 -5.67 1.70
N TYR A 56 -22.12 -6.43 2.78
CA TYR A 56 -22.69 -5.96 4.05
C TYR A 56 -21.64 -5.34 4.98
N ILE A 57 -20.36 -5.39 4.61
CA ILE A 57 -19.27 -4.91 5.44
C ILE A 57 -19.05 -3.44 5.15
N LYS A 58 -19.37 -2.58 6.11
CA LYS A 58 -19.20 -1.13 6.01
C LYS A 58 -18.50 -0.63 7.27
N GLY A 59 -17.60 0.31 7.10
CA GLY A 59 -16.95 0.94 8.22
C GLY A 59 -15.62 1.54 7.83
N VAL A 60 -14.88 1.98 8.84
CA VAL A 60 -13.54 2.52 8.68
C VAL A 60 -12.54 1.47 9.14
N ALA A 61 -11.63 1.08 8.27
CA ALA A 61 -10.52 0.22 8.64
C ALA A 61 -9.40 1.11 9.17
N GLU A 62 -8.87 0.75 10.33
CA GLU A 62 -7.69 1.39 10.91
C GLU A 62 -6.52 0.44 10.74
N VAL A 63 -5.49 0.87 10.03
CA VAL A 63 -4.31 0.06 9.73
C VAL A 63 -3.10 0.72 10.35
N LYS A 64 -2.46 0.00 11.28
CA LYS A 64 -1.21 0.43 11.92
C LYS A 64 -0.05 -0.08 11.09
N MET A 65 0.75 0.84 10.56
CA MET A 65 1.84 0.54 9.64
C MET A 65 3.20 0.81 10.26
N GLU A 66 4.16 -0.04 9.89
CA GLU A 66 5.55 0.10 10.29
C GLU A 66 6.44 0.02 9.05
N LEU A 67 7.35 0.98 8.91
CA LEU A 67 8.44 0.89 7.93
C LEU A 67 9.51 -0.03 8.52
N ALA A 68 9.46 -1.31 8.14
CA ALA A 68 10.30 -2.34 8.74
C ALA A 68 11.74 -2.30 8.24
N GLN A 69 11.94 -1.96 6.97
CA GLN A 69 13.26 -1.81 6.35
C GLN A 69 13.21 -0.69 5.33
N ALA A 70 14.31 0.05 5.21
CA ALA A 70 14.48 1.04 4.15
C ALA A 70 15.96 1.12 3.79
N GLU A 71 16.25 1.02 2.49
CA GLU A 71 17.59 1.16 1.95
C GLU A 71 17.54 2.15 0.78
N ARG A 72 17.93 3.39 1.05
CA ARG A 72 17.88 4.46 0.07
C ARG A 72 19.04 4.36 -0.92
N PRO A 73 18.81 4.45 -2.23
CA PRO A 73 17.54 4.59 -2.94
C PRO A 73 17.01 3.27 -3.51
N LYS A 74 17.35 2.14 -2.92
CA LYS A 74 17.11 0.81 -3.49
C LYS A 74 15.71 0.26 -3.23
N GLY A 75 15.18 0.47 -2.03
CA GLY A 75 13.88 -0.08 -1.71
C GLY A 75 13.49 0.08 -0.25
N ALA A 76 12.34 -0.47 0.09
CA ALA A 76 11.84 -0.49 1.46
C ALA A 76 10.78 -1.56 1.63
N GLN A 77 10.50 -1.91 2.89
CA GLN A 77 9.46 -2.87 3.24
C GLN A 77 8.61 -2.33 4.39
N TYR A 78 7.30 -2.51 4.25
CA TYR A 78 6.31 -2.17 5.24
C TYR A 78 5.64 -3.41 5.82
N LYS A 79 5.25 -3.31 7.08
CA LYS A 79 4.35 -4.26 7.74
C LYS A 79 3.18 -3.51 8.31
N GLY A 80 2.01 -4.12 8.31
CA GLY A 80 0.82 -3.48 8.84
C GLY A 80 -0.15 -4.47 9.45
N GLN A 81 -0.97 -3.97 10.36
CA GLN A 81 -2.06 -4.72 10.96
C GLN A 81 -3.28 -3.82 11.05
N GLY A 82 -4.41 -4.37 10.67
CA GLY A 82 -5.66 -3.62 10.68
C GLY A 82 -6.84 -4.47 11.10
N SER A 83 -7.94 -3.79 11.39
CA SER A 83 -9.19 -4.44 11.74
C SER A 83 -10.36 -3.69 11.12
N VAL A 84 -11.38 -4.42 10.72
CA VAL A 84 -12.63 -3.87 10.22
C VAL A 84 -13.74 -4.91 10.34
N ALA A 85 -14.92 -4.50 10.81
CA ALA A 85 -16.14 -5.30 10.81
C ALA A 85 -15.97 -6.74 11.34
N GLY A 86 -15.23 -6.91 12.44
CA GLY A 86 -15.03 -8.22 13.06
C GLY A 86 -13.97 -9.10 12.41
N GLY A 87 -13.20 -8.57 11.45
CA GLY A 87 -12.07 -9.24 10.85
C GLY A 87 -10.76 -8.54 11.13
N ASN A 88 -9.67 -9.25 10.91
CA ASN A 88 -8.32 -8.72 11.06
C ASN A 88 -7.52 -8.94 9.79
N VAL A 89 -6.61 -8.02 9.51
CA VAL A 89 -5.73 -8.09 8.33
C VAL A 89 -4.31 -7.85 8.76
N ALA A 90 -3.40 -8.72 8.31
CA ALA A 90 -1.96 -8.50 8.43
C ALA A 90 -1.41 -8.23 7.02
N LEU A 91 -0.67 -7.14 6.87
CA LEU A 91 -0.15 -6.69 5.57
C LEU A 91 1.36 -6.70 5.56
N THR A 92 1.91 -7.07 4.41
CA THR A 92 3.31 -6.79 4.08
C THR A 92 3.32 -6.16 2.69
N ALA A 93 4.18 -5.17 2.51
CA ALA A 93 4.33 -4.52 1.20
C ALA A 93 5.78 -4.06 1.05
N GLY A 94 6.28 -4.11 -0.16
CA GLY A 94 7.64 -3.69 -0.43
C GLY A 94 7.82 -3.24 -1.85
N PHE A 95 8.94 -2.55 -2.11
CA PHE A 95 9.29 -2.13 -3.45
C PHE A 95 10.81 -2.13 -3.62
N ASP A 96 11.22 -2.37 -4.85
CA ASP A 96 12.61 -2.26 -5.28
C ASP A 96 12.69 -1.28 -6.44
N LEU A 97 13.68 -0.40 -6.39
CA LEU A 97 13.87 0.67 -7.36
C LEU A 97 15.12 0.42 -8.20
N SER A 98 15.01 0.65 -9.50
CA SER A 98 16.13 0.63 -10.41
C SER A 98 16.05 1.78 -11.39
N ALA A 99 17.20 2.36 -11.74
CA ALA A 99 17.26 3.43 -12.73
C ALA A 99 16.93 2.89 -14.12
N LEU A 100 16.22 3.68 -14.92
CA LEU A 100 15.94 3.33 -16.31
C LEU A 100 17.16 3.58 -17.19
N ASP A 101 17.46 2.61 -18.07
CA ASP A 101 18.59 2.72 -19.00
C ASP A 101 18.35 3.85 -20.01
N GLY A 102 19.36 4.72 -20.17
CA GLY A 102 19.36 5.75 -21.19
C GLY A 102 18.35 6.87 -21.01
N ALA A 103 17.65 6.93 -19.86
CA ALA A 103 16.66 7.94 -19.59
C ALA A 103 16.63 8.30 -18.11
N ALA A 104 16.22 9.55 -17.81
CA ALA A 104 15.92 9.91 -16.42
C ALA A 104 14.62 9.21 -16.01
N GLY A 105 14.67 8.44 -14.94
CA GLY A 105 13.50 7.74 -14.46
C GLY A 105 13.81 6.53 -13.62
N THR A 106 12.77 5.90 -13.13
CA THR A 106 12.88 4.77 -12.21
C THR A 106 11.85 3.71 -12.54
N LYS A 107 12.28 2.46 -12.51
CA LYS A 107 11.38 1.31 -12.50
C LYS A 107 11.10 0.93 -11.04
N VAL A 108 9.84 0.85 -10.70
CA VAL A 108 9.36 0.42 -9.37
C VAL A 108 8.82 -0.99 -9.49
N ALA A 109 9.52 -1.96 -8.91
CA ALA A 109 9.02 -3.32 -8.77
C ALA A 109 8.46 -3.45 -7.37
N TRP A 110 7.20 -3.87 -7.25
CA TRP A 110 6.51 -3.90 -5.96
C TRP A 110 5.84 -5.24 -5.72
N GLN A 111 5.65 -5.58 -4.46
CA GLN A 111 4.90 -6.75 -4.04
C GLN A 111 4.17 -6.45 -2.73
N GLY A 112 3.10 -7.18 -2.51
CA GLY A 112 2.31 -7.07 -1.31
C GLY A 112 1.57 -8.36 -1.00
N GLU A 113 1.28 -8.58 0.27
CA GLU A 113 0.50 -9.72 0.71
C GLU A 113 -0.43 -9.28 1.84
N ALA A 114 -1.68 -9.73 1.78
CA ALA A 114 -2.66 -9.52 2.83
C ALA A 114 -3.09 -10.87 3.38
N GLN A 115 -2.92 -11.05 4.70
CA GLN A 115 -3.45 -12.19 5.44
C GLN A 115 -4.75 -11.75 6.10
N ILE A 116 -5.85 -12.41 5.80
CA ILE A 116 -7.18 -12.02 6.27
C ILE A 116 -7.72 -13.08 7.20
N PHE A 117 -8.18 -12.65 8.38
CA PHE A 117 -8.66 -13.52 9.46
C PHE A 117 -10.05 -13.10 9.92
N GLY A 118 -10.77 -14.05 10.52
CA GLY A 118 -12.04 -13.80 11.18
C GLY A 118 -13.23 -13.76 10.23
N ARG A 119 -14.28 -13.06 10.64
CA ARG A 119 -15.58 -13.06 9.96
C ARG A 119 -15.51 -12.46 8.55
N LEU A 120 -14.55 -11.57 8.31
CA LEU A 120 -14.39 -10.94 7.01
C LEU A 120 -14.15 -12.00 5.91
N THR A 121 -13.39 -13.05 6.21
CA THR A 121 -13.11 -14.13 5.27
C THR A 121 -14.39 -14.88 4.86
N SER A 122 -15.24 -15.22 5.81
CA SER A 122 -16.47 -15.94 5.51
C SER A 122 -17.55 -15.08 4.88
N MET A 123 -17.58 -13.77 5.19
CA MET A 123 -18.60 -12.85 4.68
C MET A 123 -18.33 -12.35 3.27
N ALA A 124 -17.06 -12.19 2.89
CA ALA A 124 -16.69 -11.56 1.63
C ALA A 124 -15.55 -12.27 0.89
N GLY A 125 -15.22 -13.51 1.25
CA GLY A 125 -14.05 -14.22 0.74
C GLY A 125 -13.86 -14.19 -0.77
N GLY A 126 -14.91 -14.47 -1.55
CA GLY A 126 -14.83 -14.48 -3.01
C GLY A 126 -14.72 -13.11 -3.65
N LEU A 127 -15.02 -12.04 -2.91
CA LEU A 127 -14.95 -10.66 -3.41
C LEU A 127 -13.65 -9.94 -3.06
N LEU A 128 -12.90 -10.47 -2.08
CA LEU A 128 -11.74 -9.75 -1.54
C LEU A 128 -10.59 -9.64 -2.53
N GLU A 129 -10.27 -10.72 -3.26
CA GLU A 129 -9.14 -10.69 -4.19
C GLU A 129 -9.38 -9.74 -5.38
N PRO A 130 -10.52 -9.82 -6.12
CA PRO A 130 -10.78 -8.89 -7.21
C PRO A 130 -10.84 -7.44 -6.74
N LEU A 131 -11.45 -7.19 -5.58
CA LEU A 131 -11.53 -5.85 -5.01
C LEU A 131 -10.16 -5.33 -4.63
N GLY A 132 -9.34 -6.16 -3.99
CA GLY A 132 -7.96 -5.81 -3.62
C GLY A 132 -7.13 -5.43 -4.83
N LYS A 133 -7.21 -6.20 -5.91
CA LYS A 133 -6.51 -5.90 -7.16
C LYS A 133 -6.95 -4.55 -7.75
N LYS A 134 -8.24 -4.25 -7.71
CA LYS A 134 -8.76 -2.97 -8.18
C LYS A 134 -8.25 -1.81 -7.34
N GLN A 135 -8.21 -1.95 -6.02
CA GLN A 135 -7.72 -0.90 -5.13
C GLN A 135 -6.22 -0.67 -5.29
N VAL A 136 -5.45 -1.74 -5.43
CA VAL A 136 -4.01 -1.64 -5.69
C VAL A 136 -3.75 -0.91 -7.02
N GLN A 137 -4.52 -1.21 -8.07
CA GLN A 137 -4.37 -0.54 -9.35
C GLN A 137 -4.66 0.97 -9.25
N LYS A 138 -5.67 1.35 -8.48
CA LYS A 138 -5.96 2.77 -8.23
C LYS A 138 -4.81 3.47 -7.52
N LEU A 139 -4.20 2.81 -6.54
CA LEU A 139 -3.04 3.35 -5.84
C LEU A 139 -1.87 3.56 -6.82
N ILE A 140 -1.58 2.57 -7.66
CA ILE A 140 -0.50 2.66 -8.64
C ILE A 140 -0.75 3.78 -9.63
N ASP A 141 -1.97 3.91 -10.13
CA ASP A 141 -2.33 5.02 -11.03
C ASP A 141 -2.09 6.38 -10.36
N GLY A 142 -2.44 6.50 -9.09
CA GLY A 142 -2.19 7.71 -8.30
C GLY A 142 -0.71 7.99 -8.11
N LEU A 143 0.08 6.97 -7.82
CA LEU A 143 1.54 7.10 -7.66
C LEU A 143 2.19 7.54 -8.98
N GLN A 144 1.80 6.94 -10.10
CA GLN A 144 2.32 7.33 -11.42
C GLN A 144 1.98 8.78 -11.74
N ALA A 145 0.77 9.23 -11.40
CA ALA A 145 0.38 10.60 -11.61
C ALA A 145 1.17 11.57 -10.73
N ALA A 146 1.41 11.21 -9.48
CA ALA A 146 2.14 12.06 -8.54
C ALA A 146 3.64 12.14 -8.84
N LEU A 147 4.20 11.09 -9.45
CA LEU A 147 5.65 10.98 -9.74
C LEU A 147 5.99 11.23 -11.22
N ARG A 148 5.12 11.89 -11.93
CA ARG A 148 5.40 12.30 -13.32
C ARG A 148 6.58 13.23 -13.44
#